data_b589ca9d3219acd9d78cd12154c48219
#
_entry.id   b589ca9d3219acd9d78cd12154c48219
#
_cell.length_a   1.000
_cell.length_b   1.000
_cell.length_c   1.000
_cell.angle_alpha   90.00
_cell.angle_beta   90.00
_cell.angle_gamma   90.00
#
_symmetry.space_group_name_H-M   'P 1'
#
loop_
_entity.id
_entity.type
_entity.pdbx_description
1 polymer ?
#
loop_
_entity_poly.entity_id
_entity_poly.type
_entity_poly.pdbx_seq_one_letter_code
_entity_poly.pdbx_strand_id
1 'polypeptide(L)'
;MTHFPLNDANRRSPRVQLHGSVAAAVVAEGGLRARAKLQSISINGGLLQLQRELSAGDFVEIAFHTRSGAVHGMAEMLQPVRKFQSACLQPFRFIAIGDDDHRKLRMALDSALDRSVLDPLSEQLRTPTVL
;
A
#
# COMPACT_ATOMS: atom_id res chain seq x y z
N MET A 1 -0.43 27.14 6.23
CA MET A 1 -0.60 26.39 6.41
C MET A 1 -0.84 25.96 6.75
N THR A 2 -0.53 26.13 6.83
CA THR A 2 -0.84 25.52 7.02
C THR A 2 -1.00 25.03 7.72
N HIS A 3 -0.99 24.83 7.80
CA HIS A 3 -1.30 24.10 8.26
C HIS A 3 -1.43 23.43 8.35
N PHE A 4 -1.55 23.73 8.37
CA PHE A 4 -1.68 22.77 8.32
C PHE A 4 -1.44 21.68 8.44
N PRO A 5 -1.48 21.50 8.23
CA PRO A 5 -1.07 20.17 8.02
C PRO A 5 -0.93 19.24 9.16
N LEU A 6 -0.77 19.66 10.29
CA LEU A 6 -0.77 18.78 11.44
C LEU A 6 -2.07 18.04 11.57
N ASN A 7 -3.13 18.67 11.19
CA ASN A 7 -4.40 18.00 11.16
C ASN A 7 -4.41 16.89 10.12
N ASP A 8 -3.75 17.15 9.03
CA ASP A 8 -3.64 16.14 8.00
C ASP A 8 -2.82 14.97 8.46
N ALA A 9 -1.82 15.21 9.27
CA ALA A 9 -1.02 14.14 9.81
C ALA A 9 -1.85 13.25 10.72
N ASN A 10 -2.78 13.81 11.44
CA ASN A 10 -3.65 13.04 12.31
C ASN A 10 -4.80 12.40 11.56
N ARG A 11 -5.14 12.93 10.43
CA ARG A 11 -6.17 12.35 9.59
C ARG A 11 -5.52 11.39 8.64
N ARG A 12 -5.89 10.17 8.75
CA ARG A 12 -5.37 9.18 7.82
C ARG A 12 -6.05 9.33 6.49
N SER A 13 -5.28 9.19 5.44
CA SER A 13 -5.85 9.08 4.11
C SER A 13 -6.71 7.83 4.04
N PRO A 14 -7.76 7.84 3.24
CA PRO A 14 -8.59 6.66 3.10
C PRO A 14 -7.74 5.46 2.71
N ARG A 15 -8.01 4.35 3.34
CA ARG A 15 -7.29 3.11 3.14
C ARG A 15 -8.21 2.10 2.49
N VAL A 16 -7.72 1.46 1.45
CA VAL A 16 -8.48 0.43 0.76
C VAL A 16 -7.98 -0.92 1.22
N GLN A 17 -8.87 -1.72 1.78
CA GLN A 17 -8.58 -3.11 2.12
C GLN A 17 -8.74 -3.94 0.86
N LEU A 18 -7.78 -4.81 0.63
CA LEU A 18 -7.80 -5.65 -0.56
C LEU A 18 -8.40 -6.99 -0.21
N HIS A 19 -9.37 -7.42 -0.98
CA HIS A 19 -10.07 -8.66 -0.70
C HIS A 19 -9.24 -9.88 -1.06
N GLY A 20 -8.34 -9.82 -1.85
CA GLY A 20 -7.32 -10.80 -2.06
C GLY A 20 -6.04 -10.05 -1.94
N SER A 21 -4.98 -10.71 -1.71
CA SER A 21 -3.72 -10.02 -1.64
C SER A 21 -3.28 -9.65 -3.06
N VAL A 22 -2.61 -8.53 -3.17
CA VAL A 22 -2.01 -8.09 -4.42
C VAL A 22 -0.51 -8.30 -4.29
N ALA A 23 0.06 -8.99 -5.27
CA ALA A 23 1.50 -9.24 -5.23
C ALA A 23 2.26 -7.93 -5.32
N ALA A 24 3.30 -7.81 -4.53
CA ALA A 24 4.16 -6.65 -4.53
C ALA A 24 5.61 -7.12 -4.54
N ALA A 25 6.45 -6.35 -5.20
CA ALA A 25 7.89 -6.58 -5.19
C ALA A 25 8.51 -5.53 -4.30
N VAL A 26 9.42 -5.96 -3.46
CA VAL A 26 10.15 -5.08 -2.55
C VAL A 26 11.63 -5.26 -2.80
N VAL A 27 12.32 -4.16 -3.06
CA VAL A 27 13.76 -4.19 -3.27
C VAL A 27 14.39 -3.37 -2.16
N ALA A 28 15.10 -4.04 -1.29
CA ALA A 28 15.77 -3.40 -0.17
C ALA A 28 17.10 -2.83 -0.61
N GLU A 29 17.67 -2.01 0.24
CA GLU A 29 18.99 -1.45 0.03
C GLU A 29 20.00 -2.59 -0.19
N GLY A 30 20.90 -2.41 -1.12
CA GLY A 30 21.83 -3.48 -1.47
C GLY A 30 21.29 -4.43 -2.51
N GLY A 31 20.08 -4.22 -2.98
CA GLY A 31 19.52 -5.03 -4.06
C GLY A 31 18.80 -6.28 -3.63
N LEU A 32 18.67 -6.51 -2.34
CA LEU A 32 17.96 -7.67 -1.85
C LEU A 32 16.49 -7.56 -2.22
N ARG A 33 15.95 -8.58 -2.85
CA ARG A 33 14.58 -8.59 -3.32
C ARG A 33 13.73 -9.49 -2.45
N ALA A 34 12.50 -9.08 -2.22
CA ALA A 34 11.55 -9.87 -1.49
C ALA A 34 10.21 -9.79 -2.18
N ARG A 35 9.46 -10.88 -2.08
CA ARG A 35 8.08 -10.90 -2.51
C ARG A 35 7.19 -10.61 -1.32
N ALA A 36 6.18 -9.82 -1.56
CA ALA A 36 5.26 -9.45 -0.51
C ALA A 36 3.85 -9.47 -1.05
N LYS A 37 2.90 -9.39 -0.15
CA LYS A 37 1.50 -9.27 -0.51
C LYS A 37 0.98 -7.99 0.10
N LEU A 38 0.39 -7.18 -0.75
CA LEU A 38 -0.17 -5.91 -0.30
C LEU A 38 -1.57 -6.19 0.26
N GLN A 39 -1.77 -5.85 1.51
CA GLN A 39 -3.03 -6.12 2.19
C GLN A 39 -3.96 -4.92 2.19
N SER A 40 -3.40 -3.73 2.29
CA SER A 40 -4.16 -2.51 2.20
C SER A 40 -3.25 -1.41 1.65
N ILE A 41 -3.88 -0.37 1.14
CA ILE A 41 -3.14 0.70 0.48
C ILE A 41 -3.88 2.02 0.67
N SER A 42 -3.12 3.09 0.81
CA SER A 42 -3.61 4.45 0.78
C SER A 42 -2.63 5.26 -0.04
N ILE A 43 -2.96 6.53 -0.23
CA ILE A 43 -2.07 7.41 -0.99
C ILE A 43 -0.73 7.62 -0.27
N ASN A 44 -0.69 7.43 1.02
CA ASN A 44 0.51 7.68 1.82
C ASN A 44 1.33 6.43 2.11
N GLY A 45 0.77 5.24 1.92
CA GLY A 45 1.47 4.01 2.22
C GLY A 45 0.52 2.85 2.29
N GLY A 46 0.93 1.78 2.97
CA GLY A 46 0.10 0.59 3.02
C GLY A 46 0.60 -0.42 4.03
N LEU A 47 0.07 -1.63 3.91
CA LEU A 47 0.40 -2.74 4.78
C LEU A 47 0.80 -3.91 3.92
N LEU A 48 1.97 -4.45 4.20
CA LEU A 48 2.51 -5.59 3.47
C LEU A 48 2.52 -6.82 4.36
N GLN A 49 2.30 -7.97 3.74
CA GLN A 49 2.59 -9.24 4.36
C GLN A 49 3.91 -9.73 3.79
N LEU A 50 4.85 -9.99 4.68
CA LEU A 50 6.20 -10.42 4.33
C LEU A 50 6.50 -11.72 5.03
N GLN A 51 7.39 -12.52 4.47
CA GLN A 51 7.86 -13.72 5.14
C GLN A 51 8.74 -13.37 6.32
N ARG A 52 9.56 -12.35 6.18
CA ARG A 52 10.44 -11.86 7.22
C ARG A 52 10.29 -10.37 7.34
N GLU A 53 10.32 -9.90 8.57
CA GLU A 53 10.25 -8.47 8.76
C GLU A 53 11.50 -7.78 8.24
N LEU A 54 11.32 -6.55 7.80
CA LEU A 54 12.41 -5.66 7.48
C LEU A 54 12.60 -4.72 8.64
N SER A 55 13.79 -4.16 8.75
CA SER A 55 14.05 -3.25 9.85
C SER A 55 13.24 -1.98 9.68
N ALA A 56 12.63 -1.53 10.77
CA ALA A 56 11.94 -0.26 10.76
C ALA A 56 12.93 0.84 10.43
N GLY A 57 12.54 1.73 9.54
CA GLY A 57 13.42 2.79 9.08
C GLY A 57 14.16 2.44 7.79
N ASP A 58 14.13 1.19 7.36
CA ASP A 58 14.75 0.84 6.09
C ASP A 58 13.99 1.46 4.94
N PHE A 59 14.73 1.92 3.95
CA PHE A 59 14.15 2.44 2.71
C PHE A 59 14.17 1.34 1.67
N VAL A 60 13.04 1.17 1.02
CA VAL A 60 12.88 0.12 0.01
C VAL A 60 12.16 0.69 -1.20
N GLU A 61 12.31 0.02 -2.33
CA GLU A 61 11.46 0.28 -3.49
C GLU A 61 10.31 -0.70 -3.45
N ILE A 62 9.11 -0.22 -3.69
CA ILE A 62 7.92 -1.06 -3.71
C ILE A 62 7.25 -0.90 -5.06
N ALA A 63 6.84 -2.01 -5.65
CA ALA A 63 6.14 -1.97 -6.92
C ALA A 63 4.96 -2.96 -6.87
N PHE A 64 3.85 -2.53 -7.44
CA PHE A 64 2.67 -3.39 -7.55
C PHE A 64 1.82 -2.88 -8.71
N HIS A 65 0.87 -3.71 -9.13
CA HIS A 65 0.00 -3.36 -10.24
C HIS A 65 -1.36 -2.91 -9.76
N THR A 66 -1.89 -1.92 -10.44
CA THR A 66 -3.26 -1.46 -10.24
C THR A 66 -3.99 -1.53 -11.57
N ARG A 67 -5.27 -1.28 -11.54
CA ARG A 67 -6.05 -1.19 -12.77
C ARG A 67 -5.59 -0.04 -13.66
N SER A 68 -5.02 0.97 -13.06
CA SER A 68 -4.53 2.12 -13.79
C SER A 68 -3.10 1.96 -14.26
N GLY A 69 -2.48 0.84 -13.91
CA GLY A 69 -1.11 0.55 -14.32
C GLY A 69 -0.21 0.23 -13.16
N ALA A 70 1.05 -0.01 -13.46
CA ALA A 70 2.03 -0.32 -12.44
C ALA A 70 2.34 0.93 -11.64
N VAL A 71 2.46 0.74 -10.33
CA VAL A 71 2.82 1.82 -9.41
C VAL A 71 4.09 1.41 -8.71
N HIS A 72 5.03 2.34 -8.62
CA HIS A 72 6.25 2.05 -7.94
C HIS A 72 6.73 3.31 -7.23
N GLY A 73 7.32 3.12 -6.07
CA GLY A 73 7.79 4.25 -5.29
C GLY A 73 8.78 3.81 -4.24
N MET A 74 9.36 4.80 -3.62
CA MET A 74 10.29 4.61 -2.52
C MET A 74 9.52 4.71 -1.22
N ALA A 75 9.79 3.80 -0.31
CA ALA A 75 9.05 3.74 0.93
C ALA A 75 9.99 3.52 2.11
N GLU A 76 9.51 3.93 3.27
CA GLU A 76 10.17 3.62 4.52
C GLU A 76 9.36 2.55 5.24
N MET A 77 10.02 1.49 5.67
CA MET A 77 9.37 0.44 6.45
C MET A 77 9.17 0.93 7.88
N LEU A 78 8.00 0.63 8.42
CA LEU A 78 7.68 1.00 9.79
C LEU A 78 7.73 -0.26 10.66
N GLN A 79 7.40 -0.12 11.94
CA GLN A 79 7.43 -1.26 12.84
C GLN A 79 6.38 -2.28 12.45
N PRO A 80 6.71 -3.57 12.46
CA PRO A 80 5.70 -4.60 12.21
C PRO A 80 4.57 -4.48 13.23
N VAL A 81 3.35 -4.65 12.77
CA VAL A 81 2.20 -4.59 13.66
C VAL A 81 1.76 -5.97 14.11
N ARG A 82 2.20 -7.01 13.42
CA ARG A 82 1.83 -8.36 13.77
C ARG A 82 2.85 -9.33 13.22
N LYS A 83 3.20 -10.34 14.01
CA LYS A 83 4.13 -11.37 13.60
C LYS A 83 3.49 -12.73 13.76
N PHE A 84 3.70 -13.58 12.77
CA PHE A 84 3.28 -14.98 12.79
C PHE A 84 4.52 -15.84 12.68
N GLN A 85 4.32 -17.14 12.74
CA GLN A 85 5.44 -18.08 12.63
C GLN A 85 6.21 -17.92 11.32
N SER A 86 5.50 -17.74 10.22
CA SER A 86 6.12 -17.71 8.91
C SER A 86 5.82 -16.45 8.12
N ALA A 87 5.32 -15.41 8.80
CA ALA A 87 4.95 -14.19 8.11
C ALA A 87 4.84 -13.05 9.11
N CYS A 88 4.81 -11.84 8.60
CA CYS A 88 4.54 -10.68 9.42
C CYS A 88 3.75 -9.66 8.60
N LEU A 89 3.03 -8.82 9.30
CA LEU A 89 2.35 -7.68 8.70
C LEU A 89 3.13 -6.44 9.09
N GLN A 90 3.58 -5.72 8.08
CA GLN A 90 4.45 -4.58 8.29
C GLN A 90 3.99 -3.41 7.46
N PRO A 91 3.70 -2.29 8.09
CA PRO A 91 3.28 -1.09 7.35
C PRO A 91 4.47 -0.39 6.73
N PHE A 92 4.19 0.37 5.72
CA PHE A 92 5.18 1.24 5.08
C PHE A 92 4.53 2.57 4.75
N ARG A 93 5.36 3.58 4.56
CA ARG A 93 4.89 4.87 4.08
C ARG A 93 5.71 5.27 2.89
N PHE A 94 5.07 5.86 1.89
CA PHE A 94 5.80 6.39 0.75
C PHE A 94 6.58 7.61 1.16
N ILE A 95 7.84 7.68 0.73
CA ILE A 95 8.65 8.86 0.95
C ILE A 95 8.95 9.56 -0.37
N ALA A 96 8.84 8.85 -1.47
CA ALA A 96 9.03 9.44 -2.79
C ALA A 96 8.28 8.58 -3.80
N ILE A 97 7.50 9.22 -4.63
CA ILE A 97 6.75 8.54 -5.67
C ILE A 97 6.64 9.53 -6.84
N GLY A 98 6.90 9.04 -8.03
CA GLY A 98 6.85 9.90 -9.20
C GLY A 98 5.44 10.38 -9.49
N ASP A 99 5.33 11.49 -10.20
CA ASP A 99 4.01 12.09 -10.47
C ASP A 99 3.11 11.14 -11.21
N ASP A 100 3.63 10.40 -12.16
CA ASP A 100 2.84 9.48 -12.93
C ASP A 100 2.36 8.31 -12.08
N ASP A 101 3.24 7.76 -11.27
CA ASP A 101 2.87 6.68 -10.36
C ASP A 101 1.87 7.15 -9.33
N HIS A 102 2.06 8.34 -8.82
CA HIS A 102 1.14 8.92 -7.85
C HIS A 102 -0.25 9.09 -8.46
N ARG A 103 -0.31 9.54 -9.70
CA ARG A 103 -1.58 9.71 -10.40
C ARG A 103 -2.28 8.36 -10.59
N LYS A 104 -1.53 7.34 -11.00
CA LYS A 104 -2.10 6.00 -11.18
C LYS A 104 -2.65 5.46 -9.87
N LEU A 105 -1.90 5.66 -8.79
CA LEU A 105 -2.34 5.22 -7.48
C LEU A 105 -3.61 5.95 -7.05
N ARG A 106 -3.65 7.26 -7.24
CA ARG A 106 -4.83 8.03 -6.88
C ARG A 106 -6.05 7.59 -7.68
N MET A 107 -5.88 7.37 -8.96
CA MET A 107 -6.99 6.91 -9.80
C MET A 107 -7.50 5.56 -9.35
N ALA A 108 -6.61 4.65 -9.02
CA ALA A 108 -6.99 3.32 -8.57
C ALA A 108 -7.72 3.38 -7.23
N LEU A 109 -7.24 4.21 -6.31
CA LEU A 109 -7.88 4.35 -5.01
C LEU A 109 -9.26 4.98 -5.12
N ASP A 110 -9.39 6.02 -5.92
CA ASP A 110 -10.67 6.67 -6.12
C ASP A 110 -11.69 5.69 -6.68
N SER A 111 -11.28 4.91 -7.64
CA SER A 111 -12.15 3.91 -8.25
C SER A 111 -12.60 2.85 -7.25
N ALA A 112 -11.68 2.40 -6.42
CA ALA A 112 -12.00 1.38 -5.42
C ALA A 112 -12.93 1.92 -4.34
N LEU A 113 -12.68 3.14 -3.90
CA LEU A 113 -13.53 3.76 -2.89
C LEU A 113 -14.93 4.04 -3.41
N ASP A 114 -15.02 4.51 -4.64
CA ASP A 114 -16.32 4.77 -5.26
C ASP A 114 -17.14 3.50 -5.34
N ARG A 115 -16.53 2.41 -5.73
CA ARG A 115 -17.25 1.14 -5.80
C ARG A 115 -17.74 0.68 -4.44
N SER A 116 -16.90 0.82 -3.43
CA SER A 116 -17.29 0.44 -2.08
C SER A 116 -18.49 1.24 -1.58
N VAL A 117 -18.49 2.52 -1.89
CA VAL A 117 -19.59 3.38 -1.46
C VAL A 117 -20.87 3.09 -2.22
N LEU A 118 -20.74 2.89 -3.53
CA LEU A 118 -21.93 2.79 -4.37
C LEU A 118 -22.62 1.44 -4.26
N ASP A 119 -21.86 0.37 -4.04
CA ASP A 119 -22.45 -0.96 -4.09
C ASP A 119 -21.67 -1.96 -3.25
N PRO A 120 -21.84 -1.90 -1.93
CA PRO A 120 -21.13 -2.83 -1.06
C PRO A 120 -21.54 -4.29 -1.25
N LEU A 121 -22.79 -4.55 -1.63
CA LEU A 121 -23.22 -5.92 -1.85
C LEU A 121 -22.57 -6.52 -3.09
N SER A 122 -22.52 -5.73 -4.12
CA SER A 122 -21.86 -6.14 -5.35
C SER A 122 -20.41 -6.42 -5.10
N GLU A 123 -19.81 -5.61 -4.26
CA GLU A 123 -18.43 -5.78 -3.89
C GLU A 123 -18.21 -7.14 -3.22
N GLN A 124 -19.10 -7.53 -2.37
CA GLN A 124 -18.99 -8.81 -1.68
C GLN A 124 -19.12 -10.00 -2.62
N LEU A 125 -19.90 -9.85 -3.65
CA LEU A 125 -20.14 -10.94 -4.58
C LEU A 125 -19.07 -11.08 -5.64
N ARG A 126 -18.26 -10.10 -5.79
CA ARG A 126 -17.23 -10.13 -6.82
C ARG A 126 -15.98 -10.82 -6.31
N THR A 127 -15.28 -11.43 -7.25
CA THR A 127 -13.97 -11.93 -6.92
C THR A 127 -13.05 -10.75 -6.60
N PRO A 128 -12.09 -10.97 -5.72
CA PRO A 128 -11.12 -9.93 -5.42
C PRO A 128 -10.37 -9.53 -6.66
N THR A 129 -10.02 -8.29 -6.74
CA THR A 129 -9.30 -7.77 -7.88
C THR A 129 -8.16 -6.91 -7.42
N VAL A 130 -7.32 -6.58 -8.36
CA VAL A 130 -6.30 -5.58 -8.18
C VAL A 130 -6.98 -4.24 -7.95
N LEU A 131 -6.32 -3.35 -7.28
CA LEU A 131 -6.78 -2.01 -7.04
C LEU A 131 -7.35 -1.33 -8.27
#